data_b3d2342e42fc51b46b27875b24d834ae
#
_entry.id   b3d2342e42fc51b46b27875b24d834ae
#
_cell.length_a   1.000
_cell.length_b   1.000
_cell.length_c   1.000
_cell.angle_alpha   90.00
_cell.angle_beta   90.00
_cell.angle_gamma   90.00
#
_symmetry.space_group_name_H-M   'P 1'
#
loop_
_entity.id
_entity.type
_entity.pdbx_description
1 polymer ?
#
loop_
_entity_poly.entity_id
_entity_poly.type
_entity_poly.pdbx_seq_one_letter_code
_entity_poly.pdbx_strand_id
1 'polypeptide(L)'
;MESATEIPIKNDKFYDTKWTEGHENIIVEWADKALCYRWLHGRSHQHYKRANAWFTIPVIIMSTLTGTANFAQDKFTGSTREYVAVAIGAVNIFAGIITTIQQFLKIGELNEAHRVSSLSWDKFYRNLKVDLSKSPDERTPVIQMLKSSKEEFDRLMETSPAISPKITDEFKKEFSCSAKCKEDMQRELIAKNEAFESLKKPEICGTLESSKLSVYKPNKEREAVIKNIDAVRKSDGDVNNKIKNIISLFREGRRRDPTNQEIIDEMDERVSNEIINITKLELNNTAADENV
;
A
#
# COMPACT_ATOMS: atom_id res chain seq x y z
N MET A 1 -20.07 -17.83 48.06
CA MET A 1 -18.73 -18.05 47.50
C MET A 1 -18.91 -18.85 46.23
N GLU A 2 -19.12 -18.16 45.14
CA GLU A 2 -19.32 -18.77 43.83
C GLU A 2 -18.09 -18.43 42.99
N SER A 3 -17.33 -19.45 42.64
CA SER A 3 -16.10 -19.33 41.88
C SER A 3 -16.46 -19.07 40.41
N ALA A 4 -16.17 -17.87 39.94
CA ALA A 4 -16.21 -17.52 38.52
C ALA A 4 -15.14 -18.36 37.79
N THR A 5 -15.58 -19.29 36.99
CA THR A 5 -14.75 -20.04 36.03
C THR A 5 -14.39 -19.07 34.89
N GLU A 6 -13.14 -18.61 34.86
CA GLU A 6 -12.57 -17.91 33.71
C GLU A 6 -12.54 -18.86 32.51
N ILE A 7 -13.28 -18.51 31.48
CA ILE A 7 -13.23 -19.17 30.16
C ILE A 7 -11.95 -18.67 29.48
N PRO A 8 -10.98 -19.54 29.15
CA PRO A 8 -9.82 -19.11 28.39
C PRO A 8 -10.25 -18.74 26.97
N ILE A 9 -10.13 -17.46 26.63
CA ILE A 9 -10.30 -16.96 25.27
C ILE A 9 -9.14 -17.52 24.43
N LYS A 10 -9.43 -18.59 23.69
CA LYS A 10 -8.54 -19.14 22.67
C LYS A 10 -8.43 -18.18 21.49
N ASN A 11 -7.49 -17.24 21.58
CA ASN A 11 -7.17 -16.30 20.48
C ASN A 11 -5.80 -16.61 19.82
N ASP A 12 -5.27 -17.84 19.96
CA ASP A 12 -3.91 -18.17 19.50
C ASP A 12 -3.76 -18.46 18.00
N LYS A 13 -4.84 -18.47 17.21
CA LYS A 13 -4.74 -18.72 15.75
C LYS A 13 -4.42 -17.49 14.90
N PHE A 14 -4.44 -16.29 15.46
CA PHE A 14 -4.28 -15.05 14.70
C PHE A 14 -2.81 -14.60 14.53
N TYR A 15 -1.90 -15.15 15.33
CA TYR A 15 -0.50 -14.66 15.39
C TYR A 15 0.50 -15.42 14.52
N ASP A 16 0.11 -16.53 13.90
CA ASP A 16 1.04 -17.40 13.14
C ASP A 16 0.94 -17.25 11.61
N THR A 17 0.42 -16.11 11.13
CA THR A 17 0.40 -15.83 9.69
C THR A 17 1.76 -15.33 9.25
N LYS A 18 2.50 -16.15 8.51
CA LYS A 18 3.80 -15.79 7.94
C LYS A 18 3.68 -14.70 6.87
N TRP A 19 4.70 -13.86 6.78
CA TRP A 19 4.83 -12.90 5.71
C TRP A 19 4.86 -13.60 4.36
N THR A 20 4.06 -13.12 3.41
CA THR A 20 4.02 -13.58 2.03
C THR A 20 4.35 -12.41 1.11
N GLU A 21 4.84 -12.69 -0.08
CA GLU A 21 5.10 -11.68 -1.12
C GLU A 21 3.87 -10.80 -1.40
N GLY A 22 2.67 -11.36 -1.35
CA GLY A 22 1.43 -10.59 -1.49
C GLY A 22 1.23 -9.54 -0.41
N HIS A 23 1.58 -9.84 0.83
CA HIS A 23 1.51 -8.89 1.95
C HIS A 23 2.55 -7.78 1.80
N GLU A 24 3.78 -8.13 1.41
CA GLU A 24 4.84 -7.17 1.16
C GLU A 24 4.47 -6.20 0.03
N ASN A 25 3.92 -6.71 -1.08
CA ASN A 25 3.51 -5.90 -2.22
C ASN A 25 2.44 -4.85 -1.85
N ILE A 26 1.47 -5.20 -0.99
CA ILE A 26 0.47 -4.24 -0.49
C ILE A 26 1.14 -3.11 0.31
N ILE A 27 2.05 -3.45 1.23
CA ILE A 27 2.74 -2.46 2.05
C ILE A 27 3.68 -1.59 1.19
N VAL A 28 4.37 -2.16 0.20
CA VAL A 28 5.19 -1.43 -0.76
C VAL A 28 4.33 -0.46 -1.58
N GLU A 29 3.15 -0.90 -2.05
CA GLU A 29 2.22 -0.03 -2.76
C GLU A 29 1.78 1.18 -1.90
N TRP A 30 1.44 0.96 -0.62
CA TRP A 30 1.09 2.06 0.27
C TRP A 30 2.28 2.99 0.55
N ALA A 31 3.49 2.45 0.68
CA ALA A 31 4.70 3.24 0.83
C ALA A 31 4.96 4.12 -0.41
N ASP A 32 4.79 3.57 -1.61
CA ASP A 32 4.95 4.29 -2.87
C ASP A 32 3.91 5.41 -3.02
N LYS A 33 2.64 5.12 -2.73
CA LYS A 33 1.57 6.11 -2.70
C LYS A 33 1.87 7.22 -1.69
N ALA A 34 2.38 6.86 -0.51
CA ALA A 34 2.76 7.84 0.51
C ALA A 34 3.89 8.77 0.05
N LEU A 35 4.90 8.27 -0.66
CA LEU A 35 5.95 9.10 -1.26
C LEU A 35 5.37 10.11 -2.26
N CYS A 36 4.44 9.67 -3.11
CA CYS A 36 3.78 10.54 -4.07
C CYS A 36 2.95 11.62 -3.37
N TYR A 37 2.12 11.25 -2.37
CA TYR A 37 1.34 12.22 -1.60
C TYR A 37 2.22 13.20 -0.83
N ARG A 38 3.33 12.74 -0.25
CA ARG A 38 4.32 13.63 0.38
C ARG A 38 4.81 14.70 -0.59
N TRP A 39 5.18 14.32 -1.81
CA TRP A 39 5.64 15.26 -2.82
C TRP A 39 4.52 16.24 -3.23
N LEU A 40 3.33 15.73 -3.52
CA LEU A 40 2.18 16.51 -3.94
C LEU A 40 1.79 17.56 -2.88
N HIS A 41 1.70 17.17 -1.62
CA HIS A 41 1.40 18.08 -0.52
C HIS A 41 2.56 19.04 -0.25
N GLY A 42 3.80 18.59 -0.34
CA GLY A 42 4.98 19.45 -0.20
C GLY A 42 5.01 20.54 -1.28
N ARG A 43 4.66 20.19 -2.52
CA ARG A 43 4.58 21.16 -3.63
C ARG A 43 3.41 22.13 -3.46
N SER A 44 2.25 21.60 -3.06
CA SER A 44 1.07 22.42 -2.72
C SER A 44 1.37 23.42 -1.60
N HIS A 45 2.04 22.98 -0.52
CA HIS A 45 2.48 23.88 0.55
C HIS A 45 3.36 25.03 0.01
N GLN A 46 4.34 24.74 -0.85
CA GLN A 46 5.19 25.77 -1.43
C GLN A 46 4.38 26.78 -2.27
N HIS A 47 3.39 26.29 -3.00
CA HIS A 47 2.49 27.16 -3.78
C HIS A 47 1.66 28.08 -2.89
N TYR A 48 0.99 27.52 -1.85
CA TYR A 48 0.19 28.31 -0.92
C TYR A 48 1.03 29.22 -0.03
N LYS A 49 2.25 28.84 0.34
CA LYS A 49 3.20 29.68 1.04
C LYS A 49 3.55 30.95 0.24
N ARG A 50 3.81 30.81 -1.08
CA ARG A 50 4.05 31.95 -1.96
C ARG A 50 2.81 32.82 -2.11
N ALA A 51 1.64 32.22 -2.31
CA ALA A 51 0.37 32.95 -2.37
C ALA A 51 0.10 33.71 -1.08
N ASN A 52 0.28 33.09 0.09
CA ASN A 52 0.10 33.73 1.38
C ASN A 52 1.01 34.95 1.54
N ALA A 53 2.30 34.82 1.19
CA ALA A 53 3.23 35.95 1.22
C ALA A 53 2.82 37.06 0.27
N TRP A 54 2.33 36.74 -0.93
CA TRP A 54 1.87 37.71 -1.93
C TRP A 54 0.67 38.53 -1.44
N PHE A 55 -0.24 37.98 -0.68
CA PHE A 55 -1.36 38.69 -0.09
C PHE A 55 -0.95 39.44 1.19
N THR A 56 -0.20 38.81 2.07
CA THR A 56 0.10 39.35 3.41
C THR A 56 1.09 40.51 3.37
N ILE A 57 2.18 40.43 2.57
CA ILE A 57 3.23 41.47 2.54
C ILE A 57 2.70 42.82 2.11
N PRO A 58 1.93 42.96 0.98
CA PRO A 58 1.36 44.23 0.60
C PRO A 58 0.45 44.85 1.66
N VAL A 59 -0.36 44.03 2.35
CA VAL A 59 -1.24 44.50 3.42
C VAL A 59 -0.42 45.09 4.59
N ILE A 60 0.65 44.40 5.01
CA ILE A 60 1.53 44.89 6.06
C ILE A 60 2.15 46.25 5.66
N ILE A 61 2.66 46.35 4.43
CA ILE A 61 3.26 47.57 3.93
C ILE A 61 2.22 48.74 3.91
N MET A 62 1.04 48.49 3.33
CA MET A 62 -0.03 49.46 3.29
C MET A 62 -0.45 49.95 4.65
N SER A 63 -0.68 48.99 5.58
CA SER A 63 -1.09 49.31 6.97
C SER A 63 -0.01 50.11 7.73
N THR A 64 1.27 49.79 7.52
CA THR A 64 2.38 50.54 8.13
C THR A 64 2.49 51.95 7.58
N LEU A 65 2.40 52.08 6.26
CA LEU A 65 2.46 53.43 5.61
C LEU A 65 1.26 54.32 5.98
N THR A 66 0.04 53.77 5.99
CA THR A 66 -1.15 54.50 6.35
C THR A 66 -1.17 54.87 7.83
N GLY A 67 -0.69 53.96 8.73
CA GLY A 67 -0.50 54.30 10.14
C GLY A 67 0.44 55.45 10.34
N THR A 68 1.61 55.45 9.69
CA THR A 68 2.59 56.55 9.74
C THR A 68 2.04 57.86 9.12
N ALA A 69 1.33 57.77 7.98
CA ALA A 69 0.72 58.91 7.35
C ALA A 69 -0.38 59.56 8.21
N ASN A 70 -1.15 58.79 8.96
CA ASN A 70 -2.13 59.33 9.90
C ASN A 70 -1.47 60.20 10.99
N PHE A 71 -0.32 59.84 11.54
CA PHE A 71 0.40 60.70 12.48
C PHE A 71 0.97 61.98 11.85
N ALA A 72 1.32 61.91 10.55
CA ALA A 72 1.85 63.07 9.84
C ALA A 72 0.74 64.00 9.25
N GLN A 73 -0.53 63.58 9.29
CA GLN A 73 -1.64 64.26 8.64
C GLN A 73 -1.83 65.72 9.11
N ASP A 74 -1.56 66.03 10.36
CA ASP A 74 -1.68 67.37 10.94
C ASP A 74 -0.61 68.35 10.47
N LYS A 75 0.46 67.86 9.80
CA LYS A 75 1.50 68.69 9.22
C LYS A 75 1.12 69.22 7.84
N PHE A 76 0.07 68.67 7.21
CA PHE A 76 -0.43 69.19 5.94
C PHE A 76 -1.48 70.25 6.16
N THR A 77 -1.43 71.35 5.37
CA THR A 77 -2.32 72.50 5.46
C THR A 77 -3.18 72.64 4.24
N GLY A 78 -4.39 73.19 4.38
CA GLY A 78 -5.32 73.48 3.28
C GLY A 78 -5.86 72.26 2.58
N SER A 79 -6.14 72.37 1.27
CA SER A 79 -6.73 71.33 0.45
C SER A 79 -5.88 70.03 0.41
N THR A 80 -4.58 70.13 0.63
CA THR A 80 -3.66 68.96 0.62
C THR A 80 -4.01 68.00 1.77
N ARG A 81 -4.45 68.49 2.93
CA ARG A 81 -4.85 67.64 4.08
C ARG A 81 -6.06 66.74 3.71
N GLU A 82 -7.06 67.32 3.02
CA GLU A 82 -8.25 66.58 2.59
C GLU A 82 -7.91 65.44 1.62
N TYR A 83 -7.07 65.73 0.63
CA TYR A 83 -6.63 64.72 -0.35
C TYR A 83 -5.81 63.61 0.31
N VAL A 84 -4.94 63.93 1.27
CA VAL A 84 -4.16 62.96 2.03
C VAL A 84 -5.08 62.06 2.90
N ALA A 85 -6.08 62.66 3.54
CA ALA A 85 -7.04 61.91 4.35
C ALA A 85 -7.84 60.89 3.51
N VAL A 86 -8.34 61.35 2.34
CA VAL A 86 -9.08 60.51 1.39
C VAL A 86 -8.18 59.40 0.86
N ALA A 87 -6.93 59.68 0.51
CA ALA A 87 -5.97 58.68 0.01
C ALA A 87 -5.68 57.62 1.04
N ILE A 88 -5.44 58.00 2.33
CA ILE A 88 -5.24 57.05 3.44
C ILE A 88 -6.48 56.17 3.62
N GLY A 89 -7.68 56.76 3.59
CA GLY A 89 -8.94 55.99 3.67
C GLY A 89 -9.10 55.00 2.56
N ALA A 90 -8.81 55.39 1.29
CA ALA A 90 -8.88 54.52 0.15
C ALA A 90 -7.89 53.33 0.25
N VAL A 91 -6.63 53.57 0.69
CA VAL A 91 -5.64 52.51 0.88
C VAL A 91 -6.06 51.55 2.00
N ASN A 92 -6.66 52.05 3.07
CA ASN A 92 -7.15 51.19 4.15
C ASN A 92 -8.31 50.29 3.68
N ILE A 93 -9.26 50.83 2.90
CA ILE A 93 -10.35 50.02 2.31
C ILE A 93 -9.77 48.94 1.40
N PHE A 94 -8.79 49.30 0.55
CA PHE A 94 -8.16 48.35 -0.35
C PHE A 94 -7.40 47.24 0.42
N ALA A 95 -6.67 47.56 1.47
CA ALA A 95 -6.03 46.61 2.34
C ALA A 95 -7.04 45.66 3.00
N GLY A 96 -8.19 46.22 3.44
CA GLY A 96 -9.29 45.41 4.01
C GLY A 96 -9.87 44.43 2.97
N ILE A 97 -10.08 44.87 1.73
CA ILE A 97 -10.57 44.01 0.65
C ILE A 97 -9.58 42.85 0.39
N ILE A 98 -8.28 43.14 0.28
CA ILE A 98 -7.24 42.09 0.09
C ILE A 98 -7.26 41.10 1.21
N THR A 99 -7.32 41.57 2.45
CA THR A 99 -7.37 40.67 3.66
C THR A 99 -8.61 39.81 3.64
N THR A 100 -9.77 40.36 3.27
CA THR A 100 -11.02 39.61 3.19
C THR A 100 -10.95 38.53 2.10
N ILE A 101 -10.39 38.83 0.95
CA ILE A 101 -10.18 37.85 -0.13
C ILE A 101 -9.25 36.72 0.34
N GLN A 102 -8.14 37.05 1.01
CA GLN A 102 -7.20 36.06 1.54
C GLN A 102 -7.87 35.12 2.55
N GLN A 103 -8.69 35.65 3.46
CA GLN A 103 -9.46 34.88 4.43
C GLN A 103 -10.52 34.01 3.75
N PHE A 104 -11.27 34.56 2.79
CA PHE A 104 -12.28 33.82 2.04
C PHE A 104 -11.67 32.61 1.29
N LEU A 105 -10.53 32.78 0.67
CA LEU A 105 -9.80 31.72 -0.02
C LEU A 105 -9.07 30.76 0.93
N LYS A 106 -9.10 30.99 2.23
CA LYS A 106 -8.47 30.16 3.27
C LYS A 106 -6.99 29.84 3.00
N ILE A 107 -6.28 30.77 2.37
CA ILE A 107 -4.90 30.55 1.88
C ILE A 107 -3.96 30.14 3.02
N GLY A 108 -4.07 30.78 4.18
CA GLY A 108 -3.27 30.45 5.35
C GLY A 108 -3.56 29.07 5.91
N GLU A 109 -4.84 28.70 6.03
CA GLU A 109 -5.28 27.39 6.51
C GLU A 109 -4.81 26.27 5.56
N LEU A 110 -5.01 26.44 4.25
CA LEU A 110 -4.57 25.49 3.23
C LEU A 110 -3.05 25.32 3.20
N ASN A 111 -2.31 26.42 3.38
CA ASN A 111 -0.86 26.36 3.48
C ASN A 111 -0.40 25.46 4.62
N GLU A 112 -0.99 25.61 5.82
CA GLU A 112 -0.66 24.81 6.98
C GLU A 112 -1.17 23.37 6.85
N ALA A 113 -2.38 23.17 6.35
CA ALA A 113 -2.93 21.84 6.12
C ALA A 113 -2.06 20.99 5.17
N HIS A 114 -1.62 21.57 4.06
CA HIS A 114 -0.70 20.88 3.14
C HIS A 114 0.67 20.60 3.77
N ARG A 115 1.19 21.51 4.63
CA ARG A 115 2.45 21.31 5.35
C ARG A 115 2.33 20.09 6.29
N VAL A 116 1.28 20.07 7.10
CA VAL A 116 1.03 18.98 8.04
C VAL A 116 0.83 17.66 7.31
N SER A 117 0.03 17.64 6.24
CA SER A 117 -0.19 16.44 5.43
C SER A 117 1.12 15.91 4.84
N SER A 118 1.96 16.77 4.27
CA SER A 118 3.26 16.36 3.73
C SER A 118 4.15 15.68 4.77
N LEU A 119 4.19 16.21 6.00
CA LEU A 119 4.96 15.63 7.11
C LEU A 119 4.36 14.31 7.60
N SER A 120 3.03 14.21 7.63
CA SER A 120 2.33 13.00 8.08
C SER A 120 2.52 11.85 7.08
N TRP A 121 2.42 12.12 5.78
CA TRP A 121 2.71 11.16 4.72
C TRP A 121 4.18 10.72 4.74
N ASP A 122 5.12 11.63 5.00
CA ASP A 122 6.54 11.29 5.15
C ASP A 122 6.80 10.39 6.37
N LYS A 123 6.13 10.65 7.50
CA LYS A 123 6.21 9.79 8.70
C LYS A 123 5.67 8.40 8.40
N PHE A 124 4.52 8.31 7.75
CA PHE A 124 3.91 7.03 7.38
C PHE A 124 4.84 6.22 6.47
N TYR A 125 5.36 6.83 5.41
CA TYR A 125 6.35 6.20 4.53
C TYR A 125 7.56 5.66 5.30
N ARG A 126 8.15 6.47 6.19
CA ARG A 126 9.32 6.04 6.96
C ARG A 126 9.02 4.86 7.89
N ASN A 127 7.85 4.84 8.51
CA ASN A 127 7.44 3.73 9.36
C ASN A 127 7.36 2.43 8.54
N LEU A 128 6.68 2.45 7.39
CA LEU A 128 6.60 1.28 6.50
C LEU A 128 7.98 0.83 6.02
N LYS A 129 8.83 1.78 5.61
CA LYS A 129 10.18 1.49 5.13
C LYS A 129 11.05 0.81 6.19
N VAL A 130 10.98 1.27 7.44
CA VAL A 130 11.75 0.67 8.55
C VAL A 130 11.28 -0.77 8.81
N ASP A 131 9.97 -1.01 8.83
CA ASP A 131 9.44 -2.34 9.06
C ASP A 131 9.76 -3.30 7.90
N LEU A 132 9.67 -2.85 6.65
CA LEU A 132 10.04 -3.66 5.47
C LEU A 132 11.53 -3.98 5.40
N SER A 133 12.39 -3.15 6.00
CA SER A 133 13.84 -3.39 6.00
C SER A 133 14.30 -4.42 7.02
N LYS A 134 13.42 -4.85 7.95
CA LYS A 134 13.71 -5.93 8.89
C LYS A 134 13.54 -7.30 8.23
N SER A 135 14.20 -8.33 8.78
CA SER A 135 13.92 -9.71 8.36
C SER A 135 12.46 -10.09 8.66
N PRO A 136 11.82 -10.97 7.88
CA PRO A 136 10.42 -11.34 8.09
C PRO A 136 10.08 -11.79 9.52
N ASP A 137 11.05 -12.44 10.21
CA ASP A 137 10.88 -12.95 11.56
C ASP A 137 10.93 -11.84 12.65
N GLU A 138 11.54 -10.69 12.32
CA GLU A 138 11.67 -9.53 13.23
C GLU A 138 10.60 -8.46 13.01
N ARG A 139 9.77 -8.63 11.97
CA ARG A 139 8.71 -7.70 11.63
C ARG A 139 7.52 -7.83 12.57
N THR A 140 6.76 -6.76 12.66
CA THR A 140 5.43 -6.81 13.27
C THR A 140 4.58 -7.91 12.63
N PRO A 141 3.76 -8.66 13.40
CA PRO A 141 2.86 -9.66 12.84
C PRO A 141 2.03 -9.11 11.68
N VAL A 142 1.94 -9.86 10.57
CA VAL A 142 1.35 -9.42 9.30
C VAL A 142 -0.02 -8.77 9.46
N ILE A 143 -0.92 -9.43 10.19
CA ILE A 143 -2.31 -8.97 10.35
C ILE A 143 -2.35 -7.64 11.10
N GLN A 144 -1.52 -7.48 12.14
CA GLN A 144 -1.43 -6.26 12.91
C GLN A 144 -0.85 -5.13 12.05
N MET A 145 0.22 -5.41 11.30
CA MET A 145 0.86 -4.44 10.41
C MET A 145 -0.09 -3.95 9.32
N LEU A 146 -0.77 -4.85 8.63
CA LEU A 146 -1.76 -4.50 7.59
C LEU A 146 -2.92 -3.68 8.17
N LYS A 147 -3.44 -4.08 9.34
CA LYS A 147 -4.54 -3.36 9.99
C LYS A 147 -4.13 -1.95 10.37
N SER A 148 -3.04 -1.80 11.12
CA SER A 148 -2.58 -0.48 11.58
C SER A 148 -2.16 0.43 10.43
N SER A 149 -1.51 -0.13 9.39
CA SER A 149 -1.11 0.63 8.20
C SER A 149 -2.32 1.08 7.39
N LYS A 150 -3.35 0.22 7.25
CA LYS A 150 -4.59 0.58 6.58
C LYS A 150 -5.32 1.71 7.33
N GLU A 151 -5.49 1.59 8.65
CA GLU A 151 -6.15 2.60 9.47
C GLU A 151 -5.44 3.96 9.38
N GLU A 152 -4.11 3.96 9.41
CA GLU A 152 -3.34 5.20 9.27
C GLU A 152 -3.40 5.77 7.85
N PHE A 153 -3.36 4.93 6.81
CA PHE A 153 -3.53 5.35 5.43
C PHE A 153 -4.90 6.01 5.20
N ASP A 154 -5.98 5.35 5.64
CA ASP A 154 -7.35 5.87 5.52
C ASP A 154 -7.47 7.20 6.26
N ARG A 155 -6.94 7.31 7.50
CA ARG A 155 -6.91 8.55 8.27
C ARG A 155 -6.20 9.69 7.52
N LEU A 156 -5.04 9.39 6.91
CA LEU A 156 -4.30 10.38 6.14
C LEU A 156 -5.05 10.83 4.89
N MET A 157 -5.73 9.91 4.22
CA MET A 157 -6.58 10.26 3.07
C MET A 157 -7.74 11.17 3.46
N GLU A 158 -8.40 10.90 4.59
CA GLU A 158 -9.54 11.71 5.06
C GLU A 158 -9.12 13.11 5.54
N THR A 159 -7.97 13.21 6.22
CA THR A 159 -7.50 14.48 6.81
C THR A 159 -6.71 15.36 5.85
N SER A 160 -6.26 14.83 4.73
CA SER A 160 -5.47 15.58 3.76
C SER A 160 -6.34 16.49 2.89
N PRO A 161 -5.94 17.75 2.67
CA PRO A 161 -6.68 18.66 1.81
C PRO A 161 -6.60 18.23 0.34
N ALA A 162 -7.60 18.64 -0.46
CA ALA A 162 -7.65 18.37 -1.89
C ALA A 162 -6.44 18.99 -2.63
N ILE A 163 -5.85 18.21 -3.54
CA ILE A 163 -4.70 18.62 -4.33
C ILE A 163 -5.19 19.26 -5.63
N SER A 164 -4.61 20.43 -5.98
CA SER A 164 -4.94 21.12 -7.21
C SER A 164 -4.47 20.36 -8.45
N PRO A 165 -5.25 20.30 -9.56
CA PRO A 165 -4.84 19.69 -10.82
C PRO A 165 -3.51 20.22 -11.37
N LYS A 166 -3.20 21.50 -11.13
CA LYS A 166 -1.91 22.09 -11.51
C LYS A 166 -0.72 21.39 -10.89
N ILE A 167 -0.83 21.00 -9.60
CA ILE A 167 0.23 20.31 -8.87
C ILE A 167 0.37 18.87 -9.38
N THR A 168 -0.73 18.23 -9.72
CA THR A 168 -0.72 16.88 -10.32
C THR A 168 -0.05 16.89 -11.70
N ASP A 169 -0.31 17.94 -12.50
CA ASP A 169 0.34 18.11 -13.81
C ASP A 169 1.84 18.44 -13.66
N GLU A 170 2.23 19.21 -12.64
CA GLU A 170 3.64 19.45 -12.30
C GLU A 170 4.32 18.12 -11.93
N PHE A 171 3.68 17.28 -11.13
CA PHE A 171 4.19 15.97 -10.77
C PHE A 171 4.44 15.11 -12.00
N LYS A 172 3.46 15.03 -12.91
CA LYS A 172 3.62 14.30 -14.19
C LYS A 172 4.77 14.84 -15.02
N LYS A 173 4.92 16.16 -15.12
CA LYS A 173 6.00 16.79 -15.90
C LYS A 173 7.39 16.58 -15.28
N GLU A 174 7.49 16.63 -13.95
CA GLU A 174 8.75 16.48 -13.23
C GLU A 174 9.34 15.08 -13.42
N PHE A 175 8.47 14.06 -13.46
CA PHE A 175 8.85 12.66 -13.51
C PHE A 175 8.63 12.00 -14.87
N SER A 176 7.95 12.64 -15.83
CA SER A 176 7.86 12.13 -17.20
C SER A 176 9.07 12.57 -18.03
N CYS A 177 9.64 11.63 -18.78
CA CYS A 177 10.72 11.95 -19.70
C CYS A 177 10.20 12.78 -20.89
N SER A 178 10.59 14.05 -20.96
CA SER A 178 10.38 14.85 -22.18
C SER A 178 11.51 14.54 -23.17
N ALA A 179 11.15 14.16 -24.40
CA ALA A 179 12.04 13.68 -25.47
C ALA A 179 13.12 14.67 -25.98
N LYS A 180 13.47 15.70 -25.21
CA LYS A 180 14.38 16.80 -25.63
C LYS A 180 15.65 16.95 -24.79
N CYS A 181 16.08 15.92 -24.05
CA CYS A 181 17.30 16.00 -23.25
C CYS A 181 18.55 15.49 -23.99
N LYS A 182 19.69 16.18 -23.80
CA LYS A 182 21.01 15.84 -24.34
C LYS A 182 21.55 14.53 -23.74
N GLU A 183 22.36 13.77 -24.47
CA GLU A 183 22.76 12.39 -24.22
C GLU A 183 23.35 12.07 -22.82
N ASP A 184 24.06 12.98 -22.18
CA ASP A 184 24.62 12.75 -20.83
C ASP A 184 23.61 12.90 -19.70
N MET A 185 22.58 13.74 -19.89
CA MET A 185 21.44 13.89 -18.97
C MET A 185 20.45 12.74 -19.18
N GLN A 186 20.56 12.03 -20.28
CA GLN A 186 19.63 10.97 -20.69
C GLN A 186 19.74 9.72 -19.80
N ARG A 187 20.93 9.33 -19.35
CA ARG A 187 21.11 8.14 -18.48
C ARG A 187 20.50 8.35 -17.08
N GLU A 188 20.72 9.50 -16.47
CA GLU A 188 20.14 9.82 -15.15
C GLU A 188 18.63 10.00 -15.24
N LEU A 189 18.13 10.58 -16.34
CA LEU A 189 16.71 10.72 -16.63
C LEU A 189 16.03 9.38 -16.93
N ILE A 190 16.69 8.47 -17.64
CA ILE A 190 16.18 7.10 -17.89
C ILE A 190 16.05 6.35 -16.56
N ALA A 191 17.08 6.37 -15.69
CA ALA A 191 17.01 5.73 -14.39
C ALA A 191 15.92 6.34 -13.48
N LYS A 192 15.74 7.67 -13.50
CA LYS A 192 14.64 8.34 -12.78
C LYS A 192 13.28 7.96 -13.36
N ASN A 193 13.18 7.82 -14.66
CA ASN A 193 11.94 7.45 -15.34
C ASN A 193 11.55 6.00 -15.08
N GLU A 194 12.52 5.07 -15.11
CA GLU A 194 12.32 3.68 -14.75
C GLU A 194 11.86 3.54 -13.29
N ALA A 195 12.51 4.26 -12.36
CA ALA A 195 12.10 4.32 -10.97
C ALA A 195 10.67 4.91 -10.82
N PHE A 196 10.33 5.95 -11.59
CA PHE A 196 9.00 6.55 -11.56
C PHE A 196 7.93 5.64 -12.16
N GLU A 197 8.24 4.91 -13.23
CA GLU A 197 7.31 3.94 -13.84
C GLU A 197 7.09 2.70 -12.96
N SER A 198 8.09 2.29 -12.21
CA SER A 198 7.96 1.19 -11.23
C SER A 198 7.15 1.57 -9.98
N LEU A 199 7.02 2.88 -9.68
CA LEU A 199 6.30 3.39 -8.52
C LEU A 199 4.78 3.17 -8.66
N LYS A 200 4.13 2.65 -7.61
CA LYS A 200 2.67 2.56 -7.52
C LYS A 200 2.08 3.93 -7.19
N LYS A 201 1.71 4.66 -8.24
CA LYS A 201 1.20 6.03 -8.14
C LYS A 201 -0.23 6.06 -7.58
N PRO A 202 -0.60 7.12 -6.83
CA PRO A 202 -1.99 7.37 -6.46
C PRO A 202 -2.87 7.56 -7.70
N GLU A 203 -4.15 7.23 -7.59
CA GLU A 203 -5.14 7.38 -8.66
C GLU A 203 -5.24 8.82 -9.19
N ILE A 204 -5.00 9.82 -8.33
CA ILE A 204 -4.96 11.24 -8.71
C ILE A 204 -3.85 11.57 -9.72
N CYS A 205 -2.80 10.74 -9.80
CA CYS A 205 -1.67 10.94 -10.71
C CYS A 205 -1.78 10.14 -12.01
N GLY A 206 -2.77 9.27 -12.15
CA GLY A 206 -2.93 8.36 -13.27
C GLY A 206 -4.36 8.16 -13.74
N THR A 207 -4.55 7.17 -14.58
CA THR A 207 -5.87 6.64 -14.93
C THR A 207 -6.35 5.70 -13.82
N LEU A 208 -7.66 5.64 -13.59
CA LEU A 208 -8.27 4.68 -12.67
C LEU A 208 -7.81 3.26 -13.02
N GLU A 209 -7.12 2.62 -12.08
CA GLU A 209 -6.81 1.21 -12.19
C GLU A 209 -8.08 0.39 -11.99
N SER A 210 -8.33 -0.58 -12.88
CA SER A 210 -9.42 -1.51 -12.69
C SER A 210 -9.12 -2.42 -11.50
N SER A 211 -10.06 -2.55 -10.56
CA SER A 211 -9.94 -3.49 -9.43
C SER A 211 -9.71 -4.95 -9.86
N LYS A 212 -10.03 -5.28 -11.12
CA LYS A 212 -9.72 -6.59 -11.71
C LYS A 212 -8.23 -6.82 -11.93
N LEU A 213 -7.40 -5.77 -12.02
CA LEU A 213 -5.94 -5.89 -12.15
C LEU A 213 -5.27 -6.23 -10.81
N SER A 214 -5.92 -5.91 -9.69
CA SER A 214 -5.44 -6.21 -8.34
C SER A 214 -6.00 -7.52 -7.76
N VAL A 215 -6.85 -8.22 -8.52
CA VAL A 215 -7.33 -9.55 -8.10
C VAL A 215 -6.16 -10.52 -8.06
N TYR A 216 -6.06 -11.25 -6.95
CA TYR A 216 -5.07 -12.32 -6.77
C TYR A 216 -5.02 -13.22 -8.01
N LYS A 217 -3.94 -13.13 -8.76
CA LYS A 217 -3.62 -14.08 -9.82
C LYS A 217 -2.73 -15.14 -9.17
N PRO A 218 -3.17 -16.38 -9.07
CA PRO A 218 -2.33 -17.45 -8.55
C PRO A 218 -1.05 -17.48 -9.37
N ASN A 219 0.09 -17.49 -8.69
CA ASN A 219 1.40 -17.53 -9.34
C ASN A 219 1.44 -18.78 -10.22
N LYS A 220 1.76 -18.63 -11.51
CA LYS A 220 1.84 -19.75 -12.47
C LYS A 220 2.76 -20.88 -11.97
N GLU A 221 3.82 -20.52 -11.23
CA GLU A 221 4.72 -21.48 -10.60
C GLU A 221 4.00 -22.29 -9.51
N ARG A 222 3.16 -21.65 -8.72
CA ARG A 222 2.36 -22.30 -7.68
C ARG A 222 1.28 -23.20 -8.26
N GLU A 223 0.63 -22.78 -9.37
CA GLU A 223 -0.30 -23.65 -10.12
C GLU A 223 0.41 -24.85 -10.75
N ALA A 224 1.63 -24.66 -11.26
CA ALA A 224 2.45 -25.75 -11.79
C ALA A 224 2.84 -26.74 -10.67
N VAL A 225 3.22 -26.23 -9.48
CA VAL A 225 3.53 -27.07 -8.33
C VAL A 225 2.28 -27.81 -7.84
N ILE A 226 1.12 -27.15 -7.76
CA ILE A 226 -0.14 -27.80 -7.37
C ILE A 226 -0.53 -28.87 -8.40
N LYS A 227 -0.44 -28.58 -9.69
CA LYS A 227 -0.69 -29.57 -10.75
C LYS A 227 0.26 -30.77 -10.68
N ASN A 228 1.54 -30.53 -10.35
CA ASN A 228 2.50 -31.60 -10.16
C ASN A 228 2.17 -32.43 -8.91
N ILE A 229 1.77 -31.79 -7.80
CA ILE A 229 1.32 -32.51 -6.57
C ILE A 229 0.06 -33.34 -6.88
N ASP A 230 -0.91 -32.78 -7.60
CA ASP A 230 -2.13 -33.52 -7.99
C ASP A 230 -1.85 -34.66 -8.97
N ALA A 231 -0.88 -34.49 -9.87
CA ALA A 231 -0.42 -35.55 -10.78
C ALA A 231 0.27 -36.68 -9.98
N VAL A 232 1.11 -36.35 -9.02
CA VAL A 232 1.75 -37.34 -8.12
C VAL A 232 0.70 -38.05 -7.28
N ARG A 233 -0.27 -37.35 -6.70
CA ARG A 233 -1.39 -37.96 -5.94
C ARG A 233 -2.25 -38.87 -6.80
N LYS A 234 -2.52 -38.52 -8.06
CA LYS A 234 -3.22 -39.39 -9.00
C LYS A 234 -2.40 -40.63 -9.34
N SER A 235 -1.09 -40.47 -9.54
CA SER A 235 -0.15 -41.57 -9.78
C SER A 235 -0.14 -42.53 -8.59
N ASP A 236 -0.06 -42.01 -7.34
CA ASP A 236 -0.08 -42.82 -6.12
C ASP A 236 -1.43 -43.55 -5.95
N GLY A 237 -2.54 -42.92 -6.28
CA GLY A 237 -3.87 -43.53 -6.28
C GLY A 237 -4.00 -44.68 -7.28
N ASP A 238 -3.42 -44.52 -8.46
CA ASP A 238 -3.39 -45.54 -9.52
C ASP A 238 -2.50 -46.72 -9.11
N VAL A 239 -1.36 -46.44 -8.48
CA VAL A 239 -0.45 -47.45 -7.92
C VAL A 239 -1.12 -48.29 -6.83
N ASN A 240 -1.79 -47.62 -5.87
CA ASN A 240 -2.55 -48.29 -4.81
C ASN A 240 -3.66 -49.19 -5.35
N ASN A 241 -4.38 -48.74 -6.40
CA ASN A 241 -5.43 -49.55 -7.04
C ASN A 241 -4.84 -50.75 -7.78
N LYS A 242 -3.70 -50.62 -8.45
CA LYS A 242 -2.99 -51.76 -9.08
C LYS A 242 -2.54 -52.76 -8.04
N ILE A 243 -1.98 -52.31 -6.91
CA ILE A 243 -1.58 -53.20 -5.80
C ILE A 243 -2.78 -53.96 -5.22
N LYS A 244 -3.91 -53.28 -5.00
CA LYS A 244 -5.17 -53.92 -4.49
C LYS A 244 -5.65 -55.01 -5.46
N ASN A 245 -5.62 -54.75 -6.74
CA ASN A 245 -6.01 -55.76 -7.78
C ASN A 245 -5.04 -56.97 -7.80
N ILE A 246 -3.74 -56.75 -7.70
CA ILE A 246 -2.77 -57.86 -7.63
C ILE A 246 -3.03 -58.71 -6.37
N ILE A 247 -3.24 -58.08 -5.21
CA ILE A 247 -3.54 -58.84 -3.98
C ILE A 247 -4.83 -59.63 -4.12
N SER A 248 -5.89 -59.10 -4.71
CA SER A 248 -7.16 -59.80 -4.94
C SER A 248 -7.00 -61.02 -5.86
N LEU A 249 -6.26 -60.88 -6.94
CA LEU A 249 -5.96 -61.97 -7.91
C LEU A 249 -5.15 -63.11 -7.23
N PHE A 250 -4.19 -62.78 -6.39
CA PHE A 250 -3.43 -63.79 -5.63
C PHE A 250 -4.28 -64.53 -4.57
N ARG A 251 -5.20 -63.79 -3.91
CA ARG A 251 -6.14 -64.41 -2.97
C ARG A 251 -7.11 -65.37 -3.62
N GLU A 252 -7.63 -64.99 -4.80
CA GLU A 252 -8.54 -65.83 -5.57
C GLU A 252 -7.84 -67.07 -6.18
N GLY A 253 -6.66 -66.85 -6.79
CA GLY A 253 -5.95 -67.94 -7.53
C GLY A 253 -5.11 -68.85 -6.63
N ARG A 254 -4.39 -68.29 -5.63
CA ARG A 254 -3.42 -69.06 -4.82
C ARG A 254 -3.82 -69.19 -3.35
N ARG A 255 -4.95 -68.63 -2.92
CA ARG A 255 -5.48 -68.63 -1.54
C ARG A 255 -4.47 -68.19 -0.48
N ARG A 256 -3.54 -67.30 -0.85
CA ARG A 256 -2.57 -66.64 0.03
C ARG A 256 -2.33 -65.23 -0.40
N ASP A 257 -1.83 -64.39 0.52
CA ASP A 257 -1.38 -63.05 0.18
C ASP A 257 -0.03 -63.11 -0.55
N PRO A 258 0.18 -62.26 -1.56
CA PRO A 258 1.46 -62.14 -2.25
C PRO A 258 2.53 -61.50 -1.34
N THR A 259 3.79 -61.91 -1.54
CA THR A 259 4.93 -61.24 -0.91
C THR A 259 5.17 -59.88 -1.61
N ASN A 260 5.88 -58.99 -0.90
CA ASN A 260 6.18 -57.67 -1.51
C ASN A 260 6.97 -57.78 -2.80
N GLN A 261 7.85 -58.80 -2.91
CA GLN A 261 8.63 -59.04 -4.13
C GLN A 261 7.73 -59.50 -5.29
N GLU A 262 6.77 -60.38 -5.03
CA GLU A 262 5.80 -60.81 -6.03
C GLU A 262 4.92 -59.69 -6.55
N ILE A 263 4.60 -58.70 -5.68
CA ILE A 263 3.87 -57.47 -6.10
C ILE A 263 4.77 -56.62 -6.99
N ILE A 264 6.04 -56.42 -6.61
CA ILE A 264 7.01 -55.61 -7.39
C ILE A 264 7.28 -56.24 -8.73
N ASP A 265 7.44 -57.57 -8.79
CA ASP A 265 7.72 -58.31 -10.02
C ASP A 265 6.54 -58.29 -11.02
N GLU A 266 5.30 -58.24 -10.51
CA GLU A 266 4.08 -58.12 -11.31
C GLU A 266 3.77 -56.67 -11.75
N MET A 267 4.45 -55.69 -11.14
CA MET A 267 4.30 -54.28 -11.47
C MET A 267 5.47 -53.82 -12.35
N ASP A 268 5.17 -53.26 -13.53
CA ASP A 268 6.17 -52.65 -14.44
C ASP A 268 6.80 -51.37 -13.93
N GLU A 269 6.40 -50.89 -12.74
CA GLU A 269 6.83 -49.65 -12.10
C GLU A 269 7.57 -49.88 -10.78
N ARG A 270 8.59 -49.05 -10.48
CA ARG A 270 9.27 -49.08 -9.19
C ARG A 270 8.33 -48.59 -8.10
N VAL A 271 7.83 -49.52 -7.27
CA VAL A 271 6.97 -49.22 -6.14
C VAL A 271 7.77 -49.40 -4.84
N SER A 272 7.59 -48.45 -3.93
CA SER A 272 8.21 -48.54 -2.62
C SER A 272 7.55 -49.60 -1.76
N ASN A 273 8.33 -50.42 -1.03
CA ASN A 273 7.83 -51.39 -0.05
C ASN A 273 6.93 -50.74 1.00
N GLU A 274 7.10 -49.45 1.29
CA GLU A 274 6.24 -48.67 2.20
C GLU A 274 4.81 -48.56 1.68
N ILE A 275 4.63 -48.25 0.41
CA ILE A 275 3.30 -48.10 -0.23
C ILE A 275 2.58 -49.47 -0.21
N ILE A 276 3.30 -50.57 -0.51
CA ILE A 276 2.76 -51.91 -0.50
C ILE A 276 2.28 -52.26 0.91
N ASN A 277 3.06 -51.98 1.95
CA ASN A 277 2.72 -52.29 3.35
C ASN A 277 1.51 -51.48 3.83
N ILE A 278 1.42 -50.21 3.49
CA ILE A 278 0.26 -49.34 3.82
C ILE A 278 -1.01 -49.89 3.15
N THR A 279 -0.94 -50.24 1.86
CA THR A 279 -2.09 -50.78 1.13
C THR A 279 -2.57 -52.12 1.70
N LYS A 280 -1.65 -52.98 2.11
CA LYS A 280 -1.98 -54.27 2.81
C LYS A 280 -2.68 -54.02 4.14
N LEU A 281 -2.23 -53.06 4.94
CA LEU A 281 -2.85 -52.69 6.20
C LEU A 281 -4.27 -52.15 6.01
N GLU A 282 -4.48 -51.30 4.99
CA GLU A 282 -5.82 -50.80 4.67
C GLU A 282 -6.79 -51.92 4.27
N LEU A 283 -6.36 -52.89 3.44
CA LEU A 283 -7.18 -54.00 3.02
C LEU A 283 -7.55 -54.94 4.16
N ASN A 284 -6.65 -55.13 5.14
CA ASN A 284 -6.91 -55.96 6.30
C ASN A 284 -7.84 -55.28 7.29
N ASN A 285 -7.77 -53.95 7.43
CA ASN A 285 -8.67 -53.20 8.29
C ASN A 285 -10.09 -53.13 7.72
N THR A 286 -10.26 -52.95 6.41
CA THR A 286 -11.58 -53.00 5.77
C THR A 286 -12.23 -54.36 5.83
N ALA A 287 -11.45 -55.46 5.77
CA ALA A 287 -11.97 -56.81 5.94
C ALA A 287 -12.37 -57.16 7.40
N ALA A 288 -11.83 -56.43 8.39
CA ALA A 288 -12.22 -56.59 9.80
C ALA A 288 -13.53 -55.85 10.12
N ASP A 289 -13.81 -54.74 9.46
CA ASP A 289 -15.03 -53.92 9.66
C ASP A 289 -16.26 -54.56 8.95
N GLU A 290 -16.09 -55.37 7.92
CA GLU A 290 -17.20 -56.09 7.26
C GLU A 290 -17.66 -57.35 8.00
N ASN A 291 -16.96 -57.80 9.06
CA ASN A 291 -17.30 -58.99 9.87
C ASN A 291 -17.84 -58.65 11.27
N VAL A 292 -18.21 -57.42 11.53
CA VAL A 292 -18.92 -56.97 12.72
C VAL A 292 -20.35 -56.55 12.32
#